data_512874cea6b955b27afe658d449a85fd
#
_entry.id   512874cea6b955b27afe658d449a85fd
#
_cell.length_a   1.000
_cell.length_b   1.000
_cell.length_c   1.000
_cell.angle_alpha   90.00
_cell.angle_beta   90.00
_cell.angle_gamma   90.00
#
_symmetry.space_group_name_H-M   'P 1'
#
loop_
_entity.id
_entity.type
_entity.pdbx_description
1 polymer ?
#
loop_
_entity_poly.entity_id
_entity_poly.type
_entity_poly.pdbx_seq_one_letter_code
_entity_poly.pdbx_strand_id
1 'polypeptide(L)'
;PVLNAWKKEAAAVRPAQAPPLPPGVEMMAVCTSSPAAQPLVLEGMTHLLTFGDMKAYRKFSAALKLDPDCLMAHWGVCMSLMAAGPEFQKERVESMKSMKELALHPAFPEHERAYADALAVLLMDGPEEARKAWKTLYETWPRDPYAPLFYAMLLRDGFDDRGKPGEGQEEAVRLVDEVLKKRPGSQAALFMRALLDEVAPVIPPETVETARRAVAANPQSSSAHHLLGHFLFRTGDYRGASAAFKKSEDLCVNWEKSEKVPRALNDAYFRSAIYRAVSEFCAGR
;
A
#
# COMPACT_ATOMS: atom_id res chain seq x y z
N PRO A 1 -5.30 -30.72 -12.63
CA PRO A 1 -6.75 -30.95 -12.60
C PRO A 1 -7.53 -29.70 -12.20
N VAL A 2 -7.07 -28.91 -11.21
CA VAL A 2 -7.74 -27.69 -10.71
C VAL A 2 -7.77 -26.59 -11.77
N LEU A 3 -6.67 -26.34 -12.46
CA LEU A 3 -6.57 -25.33 -13.54
C LEU A 3 -7.45 -25.63 -14.76
N ASN A 4 -7.78 -26.90 -15.02
CA ASN A 4 -8.69 -27.29 -16.11
C ASN A 4 -10.17 -27.13 -15.72
N ALA A 5 -10.51 -27.26 -14.44
CA ALA A 5 -11.83 -26.94 -13.91
C ALA A 5 -12.11 -25.45 -14.01
N TRP A 6 -11.13 -24.60 -13.62
CA TRP A 6 -11.22 -23.14 -13.72
C TRP A 6 -11.47 -22.63 -15.15
N LYS A 7 -10.84 -23.24 -16.18
CA LYS A 7 -11.08 -22.88 -17.59
C LYS A 7 -12.53 -23.10 -18.04
N LYS A 8 -13.19 -24.09 -17.48
CA LYS A 8 -14.62 -24.39 -17.77
C LYS A 8 -15.57 -23.48 -16.99
N GLU A 9 -15.24 -23.14 -15.75
CA GLU A 9 -16.09 -22.32 -14.88
C GLU A 9 -15.94 -20.81 -15.18
N ALA A 10 -14.75 -20.30 -15.46
CA ALA A 10 -14.53 -18.92 -15.85
C ALA A 10 -15.23 -18.52 -17.17
N ALA A 11 -15.47 -19.50 -18.07
CA ALA A 11 -16.23 -19.28 -19.29
C ALA A 11 -17.75 -19.36 -19.10
N ALA A 12 -18.24 -19.89 -17.99
CA ALA A 12 -19.65 -20.20 -17.75
C ALA A 12 -20.36 -19.30 -16.74
N VAL A 13 -19.63 -18.57 -15.89
CA VAL A 13 -20.23 -17.73 -14.85
C VAL A 13 -20.16 -16.26 -15.27
N ARG A 14 -21.34 -15.66 -15.55
CA ARG A 14 -21.46 -14.20 -15.43
C ARG A 14 -21.08 -13.86 -13.99
N PRO A 15 -19.99 -13.09 -13.73
CA PRO A 15 -19.59 -12.81 -12.38
C PRO A 15 -20.74 -12.11 -11.65
N ALA A 16 -21.15 -12.64 -10.50
CA ALA A 16 -21.92 -11.87 -9.55
C ALA A 16 -21.18 -10.54 -9.36
N GLN A 17 -21.90 -9.40 -9.35
CA GLN A 17 -21.26 -8.11 -9.22
C GLN A 17 -20.36 -8.10 -7.99
N ALA A 18 -19.10 -7.73 -8.18
CA ALA A 18 -18.18 -7.54 -7.07
C ALA A 18 -18.78 -6.52 -6.09
N PRO A 19 -18.60 -6.70 -4.77
CA PRO A 19 -19.02 -5.70 -3.79
C PRO A 19 -18.41 -4.32 -4.12
N PRO A 20 -19.08 -3.22 -3.76
CA PRO A 20 -18.54 -1.88 -3.99
C PRO A 20 -17.22 -1.69 -3.24
N LEU A 21 -16.27 -0.99 -3.86
CA LEU A 21 -15.00 -0.66 -3.24
C LEU A 21 -15.19 0.39 -2.13
N PRO A 22 -14.40 0.31 -1.04
CA PRO A 22 -14.32 1.38 -0.07
C PRO A 22 -13.88 2.70 -0.71
N PRO A 23 -14.28 3.86 -0.13
CA PRO A 23 -13.81 5.15 -0.61
C PRO A 23 -12.28 5.24 -0.70
N GLY A 24 -11.78 5.83 -1.77
CA GLY A 24 -10.35 6.03 -2.00
C GLY A 24 -9.57 4.81 -2.49
N VAL A 25 -10.20 3.63 -2.58
CA VAL A 25 -9.63 2.43 -3.21
C VAL A 25 -9.89 2.48 -4.71
N GLU A 26 -8.83 2.26 -5.48
CA GLU A 26 -8.88 2.34 -6.94
C GLU A 26 -9.30 1.02 -7.59
N MET A 27 -10.05 1.12 -8.70
CA MET A 27 -10.47 -0.05 -9.47
C MET A 27 -9.36 -0.51 -10.42
N MET A 28 -9.01 -1.79 -10.32
CA MET A 28 -8.19 -2.54 -11.26
C MET A 28 -8.84 -3.91 -11.45
N ALA A 29 -8.83 -4.44 -12.66
CA ALA A 29 -9.29 -5.81 -12.89
C ALA A 29 -8.33 -6.80 -12.25
N VAL A 30 -8.87 -7.81 -11.55
CA VAL A 30 -8.10 -8.90 -10.93
C VAL A 30 -8.64 -10.21 -11.48
N CYS A 31 -7.75 -11.05 -11.98
CA CYS A 31 -8.07 -12.40 -12.42
C CYS A 31 -8.36 -13.28 -11.21
N THR A 32 -9.62 -13.60 -11.01
CA THR A 32 -10.09 -14.39 -9.87
C THR A 32 -11.34 -15.17 -10.22
N SER A 33 -11.47 -16.38 -9.68
CA SER A 33 -12.67 -17.20 -9.77
C SER A 33 -13.80 -16.70 -8.86
N SER A 34 -13.49 -15.85 -7.88
CA SER A 34 -14.46 -15.28 -6.93
C SER A 34 -14.54 -13.77 -7.04
N PRO A 35 -15.63 -13.19 -7.57
CA PRO A 35 -15.79 -11.73 -7.65
C PRO A 35 -15.62 -11.00 -6.31
N ALA A 36 -15.89 -11.67 -5.19
CA ALA A 36 -15.71 -11.13 -3.85
C ALA A 36 -14.21 -11.03 -3.42
N ALA A 37 -13.30 -11.72 -4.10
CA ALA A 37 -11.87 -11.62 -3.83
C ALA A 37 -11.28 -10.31 -4.39
N GLN A 38 -11.78 -9.80 -5.52
CA GLN A 38 -11.25 -8.59 -6.16
C GLN A 38 -11.18 -7.38 -5.21
N PRO A 39 -12.26 -6.94 -4.54
CA PRO A 39 -12.18 -5.78 -3.63
C PRO A 39 -11.20 -6.01 -2.49
N LEU A 40 -11.04 -7.24 -1.99
CA LEU A 40 -10.07 -7.56 -0.95
C LEU A 40 -8.63 -7.37 -1.45
N VAL A 41 -8.33 -7.79 -2.68
CA VAL A 41 -7.01 -7.55 -3.31
C VAL A 41 -6.74 -6.05 -3.43
N LEU A 42 -7.70 -5.27 -3.93
CA LEU A 42 -7.53 -3.83 -4.16
C LEU A 42 -7.40 -3.03 -2.85
N GLU A 43 -8.15 -3.41 -1.82
CA GLU A 43 -7.97 -2.88 -0.45
C GLU A 43 -6.57 -3.23 0.08
N GLY A 44 -6.11 -4.46 -0.14
CA GLY A 44 -4.77 -4.90 0.24
C GLY A 44 -3.68 -4.07 -0.43
N MET A 45 -3.78 -3.82 -1.74
CA MET A 45 -2.85 -2.96 -2.48
C MET A 45 -2.83 -1.52 -1.94
N THR A 46 -4.00 -0.97 -1.61
CA THR A 46 -4.11 0.34 -0.99
C THR A 46 -3.44 0.38 0.39
N HIS A 47 -3.62 -0.68 1.18
CA HIS A 47 -2.95 -0.79 2.49
C HIS A 47 -1.43 -0.88 2.36
N LEU A 48 -0.88 -1.62 1.40
CA LEU A 48 0.57 -1.65 1.14
C LEU A 48 1.11 -0.26 0.86
N LEU A 49 0.47 0.49 -0.02
CA LEU A 49 0.87 1.85 -0.40
C LEU A 49 0.65 2.90 0.70
N THR A 50 -0.01 2.53 1.79
CA THR A 50 -0.23 3.38 2.97
C THR A 50 0.41 2.81 4.24
N PHE A 51 1.41 1.94 4.08
CA PHE A 51 2.19 1.32 5.18
C PHE A 51 1.34 0.57 6.20
N GLY A 52 0.32 -0.11 5.71
CA GLY A 52 -0.55 -0.96 6.51
C GLY A 52 -0.30 -2.45 6.24
N ASP A 53 0.95 -2.92 6.29
CA ASP A 53 1.37 -4.25 5.83
C ASP A 53 0.56 -5.39 6.44
N MET A 54 0.32 -5.39 7.76
CA MET A 54 -0.50 -6.42 8.40
C MET A 54 -1.99 -6.33 8.04
N LYS A 55 -2.49 -5.11 7.75
CA LYS A 55 -3.85 -4.95 7.21
C LYS A 55 -3.93 -5.49 5.78
N ALA A 56 -2.92 -5.19 4.97
CA ALA A 56 -2.78 -5.73 3.62
C ALA A 56 -2.73 -7.26 3.63
N TYR A 57 -1.85 -7.86 4.45
CA TYR A 57 -1.74 -9.31 4.61
C TYR A 57 -3.09 -9.96 4.92
N ARG A 58 -3.88 -9.39 5.82
CA ARG A 58 -5.20 -9.95 6.16
C ARG A 58 -6.18 -9.86 5.00
N LYS A 59 -6.15 -8.80 4.21
CA LYS A 59 -7.00 -8.65 3.03
C LYS A 59 -6.62 -9.66 1.95
N PHE A 60 -5.34 -9.82 1.64
CA PHE A 60 -4.87 -10.81 0.68
C PHE A 60 -5.13 -12.23 1.17
N SER A 61 -4.91 -12.53 2.44
CA SER A 61 -5.24 -13.83 3.03
C SER A 61 -6.74 -14.14 2.99
N ALA A 62 -7.59 -13.13 3.15
CA ALA A 62 -9.03 -13.28 2.99
C ALA A 62 -9.42 -13.54 1.53
N ALA A 63 -8.75 -12.89 0.56
CA ALA A 63 -8.94 -13.15 -0.85
C ALA A 63 -8.55 -14.59 -1.22
N LEU A 64 -7.43 -15.12 -0.69
CA LEU A 64 -6.98 -16.49 -0.90
C LEU A 64 -7.92 -17.55 -0.30
N LYS A 65 -8.70 -17.21 0.73
CA LYS A 65 -9.76 -18.11 1.23
C LYS A 65 -10.93 -18.23 0.27
N LEU A 66 -11.18 -17.19 -0.54
CA LEU A 66 -12.25 -17.18 -1.55
C LEU A 66 -11.78 -17.74 -2.89
N ASP A 67 -10.52 -17.53 -3.22
CA ASP A 67 -9.89 -18.01 -4.44
C ASP A 67 -8.40 -18.33 -4.16
N PRO A 68 -8.08 -19.61 -3.88
CA PRO A 68 -6.72 -20.05 -3.59
C PRO A 68 -5.72 -19.89 -4.75
N ASP A 69 -6.22 -19.72 -5.98
CA ASP A 69 -5.42 -19.57 -7.20
C ASP A 69 -5.35 -18.09 -7.65
N CYS A 70 -5.74 -17.13 -6.81
CA CYS A 70 -5.65 -15.70 -7.11
C CYS A 70 -4.19 -15.23 -7.09
N LEU A 71 -3.59 -15.02 -8.28
CA LEU A 71 -2.19 -14.61 -8.44
C LEU A 71 -1.87 -13.33 -7.68
N MET A 72 -2.70 -12.29 -7.83
CA MET A 72 -2.50 -11.01 -7.16
C MET A 72 -2.64 -11.08 -5.64
N ALA A 73 -3.40 -12.03 -5.11
CA ALA A 73 -3.49 -12.22 -3.67
C ALA A 73 -2.21 -12.88 -3.11
N HIS A 74 -1.62 -13.87 -3.81
CA HIS A 74 -0.32 -14.42 -3.45
C HIS A 74 0.80 -13.38 -3.55
N TRP A 75 0.80 -12.57 -4.62
CA TRP A 75 1.70 -11.44 -4.76
C TRP A 75 1.59 -10.50 -3.55
N GLY A 76 0.37 -10.17 -3.17
CA GLY A 76 0.11 -9.26 -2.06
C GLY A 76 0.54 -9.82 -0.70
N VAL A 77 0.40 -11.13 -0.45
CA VAL A 77 0.94 -11.78 0.76
C VAL A 77 2.47 -11.66 0.77
N CYS A 78 3.15 -11.92 -0.35
CA CYS A 78 4.60 -11.78 -0.42
C CYS A 78 5.05 -10.35 -0.12
N MET A 79 4.41 -9.35 -0.73
CA MET A 79 4.70 -7.94 -0.48
C MET A 79 4.48 -7.54 0.98
N SER A 80 3.34 -7.92 1.56
CA SER A 80 2.97 -7.58 2.94
C SER A 80 3.91 -8.17 3.99
N LEU A 81 4.51 -9.30 3.68
CA LEU A 81 5.37 -10.04 4.62
C LEU A 81 6.86 -9.84 4.37
N MET A 82 7.28 -8.93 3.49
CA MET A 82 8.70 -8.69 3.18
C MET A 82 9.52 -8.37 4.42
N ALA A 83 9.02 -7.50 5.28
CA ALA A 83 9.68 -7.08 6.52
C ALA A 83 9.14 -7.80 7.78
N ALA A 84 8.24 -8.78 7.61
CA ALA A 84 7.65 -9.51 8.73
C ALA A 84 8.65 -10.48 9.37
N GLY A 85 8.44 -10.76 10.65
CA GLY A 85 9.27 -11.66 11.44
C GLY A 85 9.22 -13.13 10.98
N PRO A 86 10.06 -13.98 11.59
CA PRO A 86 10.21 -15.39 11.21
C PRO A 86 8.92 -16.19 11.41
N GLU A 87 8.00 -15.75 12.24
CA GLU A 87 6.69 -16.38 12.46
C GLU A 87 5.82 -16.42 11.20
N PHE A 88 6.08 -15.56 10.20
CA PHE A 88 5.39 -15.52 8.90
C PHE A 88 6.18 -16.17 7.78
N GLN A 89 7.29 -16.82 8.07
CA GLN A 89 8.17 -17.40 7.03
C GLN A 89 7.45 -18.47 6.20
N LYS A 90 6.63 -19.29 6.85
CA LYS A 90 5.89 -20.35 6.17
C LYS A 90 4.92 -19.78 5.14
N GLU A 91 4.07 -18.86 5.53
CA GLU A 91 3.08 -18.22 4.68
C GLU A 91 3.74 -17.47 3.52
N ARG A 92 4.84 -16.77 3.79
CA ARG A 92 5.61 -16.07 2.76
C ARG A 92 6.19 -17.03 1.72
N VAL A 93 6.79 -18.13 2.16
CA VAL A 93 7.39 -19.13 1.25
C VAL A 93 6.33 -19.85 0.42
N GLU A 94 5.23 -20.26 1.04
CA GLU A 94 4.10 -20.89 0.35
C GLU A 94 3.49 -19.96 -0.70
N SER A 95 3.21 -18.70 -0.36
CA SER A 95 2.67 -17.73 -1.30
C SER A 95 3.66 -17.41 -2.43
N MET A 96 4.95 -17.31 -2.14
CA MET A 96 5.97 -17.09 -3.18
C MET A 96 6.03 -18.26 -4.17
N LYS A 97 5.94 -19.50 -3.69
CA LYS A 97 5.88 -20.68 -4.54
C LYS A 97 4.65 -20.65 -5.44
N SER A 98 3.46 -20.45 -4.86
CA SER A 98 2.21 -20.36 -5.61
C SER A 98 2.23 -19.22 -6.63
N MET A 99 2.69 -18.02 -6.23
CA MET A 99 2.83 -16.87 -7.13
C MET A 99 3.68 -17.22 -8.35
N LYS A 100 4.86 -17.83 -8.14
CA LYS A 100 5.76 -18.23 -9.24
C LYS A 100 5.12 -19.27 -10.16
N GLU A 101 4.45 -20.27 -9.61
CA GLU A 101 3.78 -21.32 -10.38
C GLU A 101 2.63 -20.74 -11.23
N LEU A 102 1.81 -19.87 -10.63
CA LEU A 102 0.68 -19.22 -11.32
C LEU A 102 1.15 -18.25 -12.40
N ALA A 103 2.20 -17.47 -12.14
CA ALA A 103 2.76 -16.52 -13.09
C ALA A 103 3.31 -17.18 -14.37
N LEU A 104 3.77 -18.43 -14.29
CA LEU A 104 4.20 -19.20 -15.47
C LEU A 104 3.03 -19.68 -16.33
N HIS A 105 1.79 -19.63 -15.83
CA HIS A 105 0.65 -20.18 -16.54
C HIS A 105 0.03 -19.13 -17.48
N PRO A 106 -0.09 -19.41 -18.79
CA PRO A 106 -0.55 -18.44 -19.80
C PRO A 106 -2.02 -18.03 -19.67
N ALA A 107 -2.80 -18.68 -18.79
CA ALA A 107 -4.18 -18.29 -18.51
C ALA A 107 -4.30 -17.02 -17.68
N PHE A 108 -3.24 -16.63 -16.94
CA PHE A 108 -3.23 -15.38 -16.19
C PHE A 108 -2.90 -14.20 -17.11
N PRO A 109 -3.55 -13.04 -16.90
CA PRO A 109 -3.26 -11.83 -17.66
C PRO A 109 -1.77 -11.45 -17.59
N GLU A 110 -1.23 -11.00 -18.71
CA GLU A 110 0.17 -10.55 -18.78
C GLU A 110 0.47 -9.44 -17.76
N HIS A 111 -0.50 -8.55 -17.54
CA HIS A 111 -0.43 -7.50 -16.54
C HIS A 111 -0.17 -8.04 -15.12
N GLU A 112 -0.91 -9.07 -14.67
CA GLU A 112 -0.70 -9.65 -13.34
C GLU A 112 0.60 -10.44 -13.25
N ARG A 113 0.99 -11.11 -14.33
CA ARG A 113 2.30 -11.79 -14.41
C ARG A 113 3.44 -10.79 -14.29
N ALA A 114 3.31 -9.61 -14.91
CA ALA A 114 4.31 -8.55 -14.78
C ALA A 114 4.46 -8.04 -13.33
N TYR A 115 3.38 -7.99 -12.54
CA TYR A 115 3.48 -7.71 -11.10
C TYR A 115 4.28 -8.78 -10.36
N ALA A 116 4.05 -10.05 -10.67
CA ALA A 116 4.79 -11.17 -10.06
C ALA A 116 6.27 -11.12 -10.45
N ASP A 117 6.57 -10.84 -11.71
CA ASP A 117 7.94 -10.71 -12.22
C ASP A 117 8.66 -9.52 -11.58
N ALA A 118 8.02 -8.35 -11.49
CA ALA A 118 8.61 -7.17 -10.84
C ALA A 118 8.92 -7.41 -9.35
N LEU A 119 8.07 -8.16 -8.64
CA LEU A 119 8.35 -8.56 -7.27
C LEU A 119 9.50 -9.57 -7.21
N ALA A 120 9.54 -10.54 -8.12
CA ALA A 120 10.64 -11.51 -8.17
C ALA A 120 11.98 -10.80 -8.38
N VAL A 121 12.06 -9.83 -9.29
CA VAL A 121 13.26 -8.99 -9.50
C VAL A 121 13.62 -8.22 -8.22
N LEU A 122 12.65 -7.62 -7.52
CA LEU A 122 12.91 -6.92 -6.26
C LEU A 122 13.56 -7.82 -5.21
N LEU A 123 13.09 -9.07 -5.11
CA LEU A 123 13.55 -10.02 -4.09
C LEU A 123 14.90 -10.68 -4.44
N MET A 124 15.21 -10.81 -5.72
CA MET A 124 16.41 -11.54 -6.18
C MET A 124 17.54 -10.60 -6.58
N ASP A 125 17.22 -9.49 -7.26
CA ASP A 125 18.20 -8.63 -7.90
C ASP A 125 18.28 -7.24 -7.22
N GLY A 126 17.33 -6.97 -6.32
CA GLY A 126 17.30 -5.76 -5.49
C GLY A 126 16.57 -4.57 -6.11
N PRO A 127 16.57 -3.42 -5.40
CA PRO A 127 15.71 -2.29 -5.75
C PRO A 127 16.09 -1.59 -7.06
N GLU A 128 17.36 -1.59 -7.45
CA GLU A 128 17.80 -0.93 -8.69
C GLU A 128 17.25 -1.63 -9.94
N GLU A 129 17.31 -2.96 -9.98
CA GLU A 129 16.73 -3.71 -11.09
C GLU A 129 15.20 -3.72 -11.02
N ALA A 130 14.63 -3.73 -9.82
CA ALA A 130 13.20 -3.60 -9.63
C ALA A 130 12.65 -2.27 -10.18
N ARG A 131 13.39 -1.16 -10.07
CA ARG A 131 13.00 0.13 -10.68
C ARG A 131 12.73 -0.01 -12.18
N LYS A 132 13.57 -0.76 -12.90
CA LYS A 132 13.41 -0.99 -14.34
C LYS A 132 12.15 -1.82 -14.63
N ALA A 133 11.93 -2.88 -13.86
CA ALA A 133 10.75 -3.73 -14.00
C ALA A 133 9.45 -2.96 -13.72
N TRP A 134 9.40 -2.18 -12.64
CA TRP A 134 8.24 -1.35 -12.30
C TRP A 134 8.00 -0.21 -13.29
N LYS A 135 9.07 0.39 -13.83
CA LYS A 135 8.97 1.37 -14.92
C LYS A 135 8.31 0.75 -16.15
N THR A 136 8.79 -0.41 -16.58
CA THR A 136 8.23 -1.14 -17.73
C THR A 136 6.75 -1.46 -17.50
N LEU A 137 6.38 -1.91 -16.29
CA LEU A 137 4.99 -2.19 -15.94
C LEU A 137 4.13 -0.93 -16.05
N TYR A 138 4.54 0.17 -15.44
CA TYR A 138 3.84 1.45 -15.53
C TYR A 138 3.69 1.96 -16.98
N GLU A 139 4.74 1.87 -17.82
CA GLU A 139 4.72 2.33 -19.20
C GLU A 139 3.84 1.44 -20.09
N THR A 140 3.82 0.13 -19.83
CA THR A 140 3.02 -0.84 -20.60
C THR A 140 1.53 -0.75 -20.27
N TRP A 141 1.18 -0.50 -19.00
CA TRP A 141 -0.21 -0.38 -18.56
C TRP A 141 -0.52 0.99 -17.93
N PRO A 142 -0.59 2.08 -18.74
CA PRO A 142 -0.72 3.46 -18.26
C PRO A 142 -2.07 3.77 -17.58
N ARG A 143 -3.02 2.84 -17.60
CA ARG A 143 -4.30 2.94 -16.90
C ARG A 143 -4.27 2.29 -15.51
N ASP A 144 -3.21 1.57 -15.18
CA ASP A 144 -3.03 0.97 -13.87
C ASP A 144 -2.94 2.07 -12.79
N PRO A 145 -3.77 2.01 -11.75
CA PRO A 145 -3.76 3.03 -10.70
C PRO A 145 -2.65 2.82 -9.66
N TYR A 146 -2.07 1.62 -9.57
CA TYR A 146 -1.13 1.23 -8.51
C TYR A 146 0.32 1.18 -8.99
N ALA A 147 0.58 0.70 -10.20
CA ALA A 147 1.94 0.57 -10.74
C ALA A 147 2.77 1.86 -10.65
N PRO A 148 2.24 3.06 -11.04
CA PRO A 148 3.00 4.30 -10.90
C PRO A 148 3.34 4.64 -9.45
N LEU A 149 2.51 4.23 -8.47
CA LEU A 149 2.76 4.49 -7.05
C LEU A 149 3.81 3.54 -6.48
N PHE A 150 3.82 2.26 -6.86
CA PHE A 150 4.90 1.33 -6.51
C PHE A 150 6.23 1.75 -7.15
N TYR A 151 6.21 2.21 -8.39
CA TYR A 151 7.41 2.76 -9.03
C TYR A 151 7.90 4.00 -8.31
N ALA A 152 7.02 4.96 -8.00
CA ALA A 152 7.36 6.16 -7.24
C ALA A 152 7.98 5.84 -5.86
N MET A 153 7.50 4.77 -5.19
CA MET A 153 8.07 4.32 -3.91
C MET A 153 9.54 3.89 -4.06
N LEU A 154 9.89 3.23 -5.16
CA LEU A 154 11.27 2.79 -5.45
C LEU A 154 12.19 3.92 -5.91
N LEU A 155 11.63 5.02 -6.43
CA LEU A 155 12.38 6.19 -6.87
C LEU A 155 12.84 7.12 -5.74
N ARG A 156 12.23 7.01 -4.55
CA ARG A 156 12.50 7.90 -3.41
C ARG A 156 13.98 7.88 -3.03
N ASP A 157 14.72 8.90 -3.45
CA ASP A 157 16.12 9.13 -3.10
C ASP A 157 16.32 10.34 -2.17
N GLY A 158 15.22 11.03 -1.81
CA GLY A 158 15.19 12.08 -0.79
C GLY A 158 15.74 13.41 -1.28
N PHE A 159 16.46 14.10 -0.37
CA PHE A 159 16.95 15.45 -0.56
C PHE A 159 18.44 15.52 -0.16
N ASP A 160 19.19 16.38 -0.81
CA ASP A 160 20.57 16.67 -0.43
C ASP A 160 20.66 17.60 0.81
N ASP A 161 21.89 17.89 1.27
CA ASP A 161 22.15 18.73 2.44
C ASP A 161 21.67 20.20 2.27
N ARG A 162 21.39 20.62 1.04
CA ARG A 162 20.86 21.94 0.71
C ARG A 162 19.35 21.94 0.52
N GLY A 163 18.72 20.80 0.69
CA GLY A 163 17.27 20.62 0.52
C GLY A 163 16.82 20.51 -0.93
N LYS A 164 17.76 20.26 -1.87
CA LYS A 164 17.40 19.98 -3.25
C LYS A 164 16.95 18.51 -3.34
N PRO A 165 15.78 18.22 -3.95
CA PRO A 165 15.37 16.85 -4.19
C PRO A 165 16.31 16.14 -5.17
N GLY A 166 16.51 14.85 -4.97
CA GLY A 166 17.17 13.99 -5.94
C GLY A 166 16.33 13.81 -7.21
N GLU A 167 16.95 13.34 -8.29
CA GLU A 167 16.24 13.12 -9.56
C GLU A 167 15.10 12.11 -9.42
N GLY A 168 15.30 11.04 -8.64
CA GLY A 168 14.27 10.06 -8.35
C GLY A 168 13.13 10.65 -7.53
N GLN A 169 13.43 11.53 -6.57
CA GLN A 169 12.43 12.23 -5.77
C GLN A 169 11.55 13.14 -6.64
N GLU A 170 12.16 13.91 -7.56
CA GLU A 170 11.44 14.77 -8.51
C GLU A 170 10.53 13.93 -9.44
N GLU A 171 11.04 12.83 -9.97
CA GLU A 171 10.25 11.92 -10.80
C GLU A 171 9.10 11.27 -10.03
N ALA A 172 9.33 10.84 -8.79
CA ALA A 172 8.30 10.27 -7.92
C ALA A 172 7.17 11.28 -7.67
N VAL A 173 7.50 12.54 -7.35
CA VAL A 173 6.50 13.60 -7.15
C VAL A 173 5.68 13.80 -8.42
N ARG A 174 6.33 13.91 -9.58
CA ARG A 174 5.65 14.09 -10.87
C ARG A 174 4.68 12.93 -11.16
N LEU A 175 5.11 11.69 -10.97
CA LEU A 175 4.26 10.51 -11.18
C LEU A 175 3.02 10.50 -10.28
N VAL A 176 3.21 10.79 -9.00
CA VAL A 176 2.10 10.81 -8.04
C VAL A 176 1.14 11.97 -8.34
N ASP A 177 1.65 13.14 -8.74
CA ASP A 177 0.82 14.27 -9.15
C ASP A 177 0.01 13.97 -10.43
N GLU A 178 0.57 13.21 -11.37
CA GLU A 178 -0.18 12.73 -12.54
C GLU A 178 -1.31 11.76 -12.16
N VAL A 179 -1.08 10.89 -11.19
CA VAL A 179 -2.14 10.03 -10.64
C VAL A 179 -3.23 10.88 -9.98
N LEU A 180 -2.85 11.87 -9.16
CA LEU A 180 -3.81 12.75 -8.46
C LEU A 180 -4.62 13.63 -9.41
N LYS A 181 -4.05 14.08 -10.55
CA LYS A 181 -4.81 14.78 -11.60
C LYS A 181 -5.95 13.92 -12.16
N LYS A 182 -5.70 12.62 -12.36
CA LYS A 182 -6.69 11.68 -12.89
C LYS A 182 -7.65 11.17 -11.81
N ARG A 183 -7.18 11.06 -10.56
CA ARG A 183 -7.86 10.43 -9.41
C ARG A 183 -7.65 11.26 -8.12
N PRO A 184 -8.28 12.44 -8.01
CA PRO A 184 -8.01 13.38 -6.90
C PRO A 184 -8.39 12.85 -5.51
N GLY A 185 -9.22 11.80 -5.44
CA GLY A 185 -9.63 11.12 -4.21
C GLY A 185 -8.85 9.85 -3.88
N SER A 186 -7.83 9.49 -4.66
CA SER A 186 -7.04 8.28 -4.42
C SER A 186 -6.32 8.36 -3.08
N GLN A 187 -6.70 7.48 -2.15
CA GLN A 187 -6.09 7.41 -0.82
C GLN A 187 -4.59 7.12 -0.90
N ALA A 188 -4.21 6.13 -1.72
CA ALA A 188 -2.83 5.73 -1.88
C ALA A 188 -1.98 6.87 -2.46
N ALA A 189 -2.48 7.56 -3.50
CA ALA A 189 -1.75 8.66 -4.13
C ALA A 189 -1.64 9.89 -3.20
N LEU A 190 -2.70 10.26 -2.47
CA LEU A 190 -2.65 11.35 -1.49
C LEU A 190 -1.66 11.06 -0.36
N PHE A 191 -1.67 9.83 0.16
CA PHE A 191 -0.72 9.40 1.17
C PHE A 191 0.72 9.43 0.63
N MET A 192 0.95 8.86 -0.55
CA MET A 192 2.26 8.83 -1.19
C MET A 192 2.79 10.25 -1.46
N ARG A 193 1.93 11.16 -1.95
CA ARG A 193 2.33 12.54 -2.23
C ARG A 193 2.81 13.26 -0.95
N ALA A 194 2.08 13.10 0.15
CA ALA A 194 2.52 13.62 1.44
C ALA A 194 3.82 12.92 1.92
N LEU A 195 3.90 11.59 1.79
CA LEU A 195 5.07 10.81 2.21
C LEU A 195 6.36 11.24 1.49
N LEU A 196 6.28 11.64 0.22
CA LEU A 196 7.45 12.12 -0.53
C LEU A 196 8.07 13.38 0.09
N ASP A 197 7.29 14.20 0.79
CA ASP A 197 7.76 15.40 1.48
C ASP A 197 8.21 15.12 2.94
N GLU A 198 8.02 13.89 3.47
CA GLU A 198 8.33 13.57 4.87
C GLU A 198 9.80 13.83 5.22
N VAL A 199 10.70 13.55 4.30
CA VAL A 199 12.14 13.71 4.49
C VAL A 199 12.67 15.06 3.99
N ALA A 200 11.81 15.96 3.50
CA ALA A 200 12.22 17.30 3.09
C ALA A 200 12.75 18.08 4.30
N PRO A 201 13.90 18.79 4.20
CA PRO A 201 14.44 19.58 5.30
C PRO A 201 13.46 20.65 5.79
N VAL A 202 12.73 21.27 4.87
CA VAL A 202 11.64 22.21 5.14
C VAL A 202 10.35 21.64 4.54
N ILE A 203 9.29 21.59 5.34
CA ILE A 203 7.99 21.07 4.88
C ILE A 203 7.36 22.10 3.93
N PRO A 204 7.05 21.71 2.67
CA PRO A 204 6.28 22.59 1.77
C PRO A 204 4.91 22.92 2.39
N PRO A 205 4.43 24.17 2.24
CA PRO A 205 3.16 24.59 2.86
C PRO A 205 1.94 23.74 2.47
N GLU A 206 1.92 23.24 1.24
CA GLU A 206 0.85 22.38 0.69
C GLU A 206 0.84 20.97 1.26
N THR A 207 1.93 20.51 1.87
CA THR A 207 2.07 19.13 2.37
C THR A 207 1.11 18.84 3.51
N VAL A 208 0.91 19.78 4.44
CA VAL A 208 -0.06 19.62 5.55
C VAL A 208 -1.47 19.46 4.99
N GLU A 209 -1.84 20.26 3.98
CA GLU A 209 -3.15 20.15 3.33
C GLU A 209 -3.30 18.83 2.58
N THR A 210 -2.27 18.38 1.88
CA THR A 210 -2.24 17.07 1.22
C THR A 210 -2.44 15.93 2.24
N ALA A 211 -1.77 15.99 3.40
CA ALA A 211 -1.96 15.03 4.47
C ALA A 211 -3.39 15.07 5.06
N ARG A 212 -3.98 16.25 5.21
CA ARG A 212 -5.41 16.37 5.60
C ARG A 212 -6.34 15.74 4.58
N ARG A 213 -6.08 15.93 3.28
CA ARG A 213 -6.85 15.28 2.21
C ARG A 213 -6.69 13.76 2.26
N ALA A 214 -5.49 13.23 2.55
CA ALA A 214 -5.28 11.80 2.74
C ALA A 214 -6.10 11.24 3.91
N VAL A 215 -6.19 11.97 5.03
CA VAL A 215 -7.09 11.64 6.15
C VAL A 215 -8.57 11.71 5.74
N ALA A 216 -8.98 12.72 4.99
CA ALA A 216 -10.35 12.87 4.52
C ALA A 216 -10.76 11.75 3.54
N ALA A 217 -9.84 11.29 2.68
CA ALA A 217 -10.09 10.17 1.76
C ALA A 217 -10.31 8.84 2.51
N ASN A 218 -9.65 8.64 3.66
CA ASN A 218 -9.93 7.52 4.55
C ASN A 218 -9.73 7.89 6.03
N PRO A 219 -10.78 8.35 6.72
CA PRO A 219 -10.71 8.72 8.14
C PRO A 219 -10.37 7.56 9.09
N GLN A 220 -10.42 6.30 8.60
CA GLN A 220 -10.05 5.11 9.36
C GLN A 220 -8.58 4.69 9.13
N SER A 221 -7.82 5.42 8.34
CA SER A 221 -6.40 5.15 8.12
C SER A 221 -5.55 5.65 9.29
N SER A 222 -5.06 4.73 10.14
CA SER A 222 -4.12 5.06 11.21
C SER A 222 -2.84 5.69 10.66
N SER A 223 -2.31 5.18 9.53
CA SER A 223 -1.10 5.69 8.89
C SER A 223 -1.28 7.13 8.37
N ALA A 224 -2.45 7.47 7.81
CA ALA A 224 -2.70 8.85 7.35
C ALA A 224 -2.76 9.84 8.51
N HIS A 225 -3.39 9.47 9.64
CA HIS A 225 -3.38 10.29 10.85
C HIS A 225 -1.97 10.42 11.45
N HIS A 226 -1.18 9.34 11.43
CA HIS A 226 0.21 9.36 11.88
C HIS A 226 1.05 10.33 11.04
N LEU A 227 0.97 10.23 9.71
CA LEU A 227 1.69 11.10 8.79
C LEU A 227 1.28 12.58 8.94
N LEU A 228 -0.01 12.86 9.10
CA LEU A 228 -0.49 14.21 9.42
C LEU A 228 0.11 14.73 10.72
N GLY A 229 0.18 13.87 11.75
CA GLY A 229 0.83 14.20 13.03
C GLY A 229 2.28 14.65 12.87
N HIS A 230 3.06 13.96 12.03
CA HIS A 230 4.44 14.34 11.72
C HIS A 230 4.54 15.74 11.12
N PHE A 231 3.71 16.08 10.15
CA PHE A 231 3.75 17.40 9.52
C PHE A 231 3.30 18.51 10.47
N LEU A 232 2.25 18.29 11.25
CA LEU A 232 1.82 19.25 12.26
C LEU A 232 2.91 19.46 13.33
N PHE A 233 3.60 18.41 13.76
CA PHE A 233 4.73 18.51 14.68
C PHE A 233 5.86 19.35 14.08
N ARG A 234 6.26 19.06 12.86
CA ARG A 234 7.36 19.75 12.16
C ARG A 234 7.06 21.22 11.82
N THR A 235 5.78 21.56 11.73
CA THR A 235 5.32 22.96 11.51
C THR A 235 4.97 23.71 12.79
N GLY A 236 5.20 23.09 13.98
CA GLY A 236 5.02 23.74 15.28
C GLY A 236 3.61 23.62 15.88
N ASP A 237 2.67 23.00 15.20
CA ASP A 237 1.34 22.71 15.76
C ASP A 237 1.40 21.43 16.63
N TYR A 238 2.06 21.52 17.77
CA TYR A 238 2.22 20.38 18.69
C TYR A 238 0.90 19.85 19.25
N ARG A 239 -0.10 20.70 19.42
CA ARG A 239 -1.43 20.29 19.89
C ARG A 239 -2.18 19.51 18.82
N GLY A 240 -2.17 19.99 17.60
CA GLY A 240 -2.73 19.29 16.45
C GLY A 240 -2.02 17.96 16.20
N ALA A 241 -0.68 17.95 16.32
CA ALA A 241 0.12 16.73 16.20
C ALA A 241 -0.27 15.67 17.25
N SER A 242 -0.35 16.04 18.54
CA SER A 242 -0.79 15.14 19.59
C SER A 242 -2.19 14.56 19.31
N ALA A 243 -3.13 15.39 18.86
CA ALA A 243 -4.47 14.93 18.51
C ALA A 243 -4.47 13.94 17.33
N ALA A 244 -3.67 14.20 16.29
CA ALA A 244 -3.54 13.32 15.13
C ALA A 244 -2.91 11.97 15.52
N PHE A 245 -1.84 11.96 16.30
CA PHE A 245 -1.22 10.73 16.81
C PHE A 245 -2.16 9.96 17.73
N LYS A 246 -2.89 10.64 18.61
CA LYS A 246 -3.91 9.99 19.45
C LYS A 246 -4.98 9.30 18.62
N LYS A 247 -5.46 9.95 17.56
CA LYS A 247 -6.42 9.34 16.63
C LYS A 247 -5.84 8.11 15.95
N SER A 248 -4.58 8.16 15.52
CA SER A 248 -3.87 7.00 14.97
C SER A 248 -3.82 5.84 15.97
N GLU A 249 -3.44 6.09 17.24
CA GLU A 249 -3.44 5.08 18.29
C GLU A 249 -4.82 4.44 18.50
N ASP A 250 -5.88 5.26 18.58
CA ASP A 250 -7.24 4.77 18.79
C ASP A 250 -7.70 3.86 17.64
N LEU A 251 -7.37 4.24 16.40
CA LEU A 251 -7.64 3.42 15.23
C LEU A 251 -6.86 2.09 15.23
N CYS A 252 -5.62 2.12 15.70
CA CYS A 252 -4.82 0.91 15.90
C CYS A 252 -5.45 -0.02 16.95
N VAL A 253 -5.84 0.52 18.12
CA VAL A 253 -6.50 -0.26 19.18
C VAL A 253 -7.85 -0.84 18.71
N ASN A 254 -8.63 -0.07 17.96
CA ASN A 254 -9.90 -0.54 17.44
C ASN A 254 -9.68 -1.71 16.45
N TRP A 255 -8.70 -1.58 15.56
CA TRP A 255 -8.34 -2.65 14.63
C TRP A 255 -7.84 -3.91 15.35
N GLU A 256 -6.96 -3.77 16.35
CA GLU A 256 -6.49 -4.90 17.18
C GLU A 256 -7.67 -5.68 17.79
N LYS A 257 -8.64 -4.96 18.35
CA LYS A 257 -9.83 -5.56 18.97
C LYS A 257 -10.75 -6.23 17.96
N SER A 258 -11.05 -5.55 16.85
CA SER A 258 -11.98 -6.06 15.85
C SER A 258 -11.44 -7.28 15.11
N GLU A 259 -10.14 -7.27 14.80
CA GLU A 259 -9.47 -8.32 14.05
C GLU A 259 -8.72 -9.34 14.93
N LYS A 260 -8.76 -9.16 16.26
CA LYS A 260 -8.05 -10.01 17.23
C LYS A 260 -6.55 -10.15 16.92
N VAL A 261 -5.92 -9.03 16.57
CA VAL A 261 -4.50 -8.95 16.22
C VAL A 261 -3.68 -8.63 17.48
N PRO A 262 -2.59 -9.35 17.75
CA PRO A 262 -1.67 -9.00 18.81
C PRO A 262 -1.06 -7.61 18.59
N ARG A 263 -0.95 -6.79 19.64
CA ARG A 263 -0.36 -5.45 19.58
C ARG A 263 1.06 -5.45 19.03
N ALA A 264 1.83 -6.49 19.30
CA ALA A 264 3.20 -6.64 18.79
C ALA A 264 3.29 -6.60 17.25
N LEU A 265 2.20 -6.89 16.55
CA LEU A 265 2.12 -6.82 15.09
C LEU A 265 1.57 -5.47 14.57
N ASN A 266 1.40 -4.48 15.47
CA ASN A 266 0.84 -3.17 15.13
C ASN A 266 1.87 -2.08 15.43
N ASP A 267 2.91 -2.02 14.61
CA ASP A 267 4.02 -1.09 14.76
C ASP A 267 3.57 0.39 14.73
N ALA A 268 2.54 0.70 13.94
CA ALA A 268 1.97 2.04 13.87
C ALA A 268 1.44 2.55 15.23
N TYR A 269 0.97 1.66 16.12
CA TYR A 269 0.56 2.03 17.47
C TYR A 269 1.74 2.60 18.28
N PHE A 270 2.84 1.86 18.34
CA PHE A 270 4.01 2.25 19.16
C PHE A 270 4.63 3.55 18.64
N ARG A 271 4.76 3.69 17.33
CA ARG A 271 5.27 4.93 16.73
C ARG A 271 4.39 6.11 17.07
N SER A 272 3.07 5.98 16.93
CA SER A 272 2.13 7.06 17.24
C SER A 272 2.16 7.45 18.73
N ALA A 273 2.26 6.46 19.66
CA ALA A 273 2.33 6.71 21.08
C ALA A 273 3.60 7.50 21.47
N ILE A 274 4.75 7.16 20.89
CA ILE A 274 6.02 7.87 21.14
C ILE A 274 5.91 9.31 20.64
N TYR A 275 5.49 9.52 19.40
CA TYR A 275 5.39 10.88 18.83
C TYR A 275 4.32 11.72 19.50
N ARG A 276 3.23 11.11 19.99
CA ARG A 276 2.25 11.81 20.83
C ARG A 276 2.86 12.32 22.12
N ALA A 277 3.58 11.48 22.84
CA ALA A 277 4.23 11.88 24.10
C ALA A 277 5.21 13.04 23.88
N VAL A 278 6.03 12.98 22.81
CA VAL A 278 6.94 14.07 22.43
C VAL A 278 6.16 15.34 22.07
N SER A 279 5.05 15.22 21.34
CA SER A 279 4.21 16.37 20.99
C SER A 279 3.57 17.03 22.22
N GLU A 280 3.13 16.24 23.19
CA GLU A 280 2.56 16.75 24.46
C GLU A 280 3.64 17.47 25.30
N PHE A 281 4.84 16.90 25.37
CA PHE A 281 5.97 17.57 26.03
C PHE A 281 6.29 18.92 25.37
N CYS A 282 6.39 18.97 24.04
CA CYS A 282 6.64 20.22 23.32
C CYS A 282 5.47 21.23 23.45
N ALA A 283 4.25 20.75 23.69
CA ALA A 283 3.08 21.59 23.98
C ALA A 283 2.99 22.09 25.42
N GLY A 284 3.96 21.73 26.30
CA GLY A 284 3.98 22.11 27.71
C GLY A 284 3.02 21.30 28.60
N ARG A 285 2.82 20.02 28.27
CA ARG A 285 1.97 19.08 29.04
C ARG A 285 2.76 17.90 29.57
#